data_567197d2f8126a0ea0884fcda3951ab4
#
_entry.id   567197d2f8126a0ea0884fcda3951ab4
#
_cell.length_a   1.000
_cell.length_b   1.000
_cell.length_c   1.000
_cell.angle_alpha   90.00
_cell.angle_beta   90.00
_cell.angle_gamma   90.00
#
_symmetry.space_group_name_H-M   'P 1'
#
loop_
_entity.id
_entity.type
_entity.pdbx_description
1 polymer ?
#
loop_
_entity_poly.entity_id
_entity_poly.type
_entity_poly.pdbx_seq_one_letter_code
_entity_poly.pdbx_strand_id
1 'polypeptide(L)'
;MTDWNAKMKDAMKDLAAKRDELRVQAHLAKAEAKEELARLETKIDELRARADKAGDHAQDVMEDVSKKANIIAAELRESMARIKERMKTEGTK
;
A
#
# COMPACT_ATOMS: atom_id res chain seq x y z
N MET A 1 26.73 -2.64 3.58
CA MET A 1 25.65 -3.44 4.16
C MET A 1 24.31 -2.75 4.00
N THR A 2 23.30 -3.53 3.65
CA THR A 2 21.96 -3.00 3.46
C THR A 2 21.28 -2.80 4.82
N ASP A 3 20.84 -1.58 5.09
CA ASP A 3 20.08 -1.32 6.31
C ASP A 3 18.61 -1.61 6.08
N TRP A 4 18.21 -2.84 6.35
CA TRP A 4 16.84 -3.29 6.14
C TRP A 4 15.84 -2.59 7.06
N ASN A 5 16.28 -2.15 8.24
CA ASN A 5 15.41 -1.38 9.14
C ASN A 5 15.00 -0.06 8.50
N ALA A 6 15.96 0.68 7.96
CA ALA A 6 15.67 1.95 7.27
C ALA A 6 14.80 1.70 6.02
N LYS A 7 15.12 0.67 5.24
CA LYS A 7 14.35 0.33 4.03
C LYS A 7 12.92 -0.05 4.37
N MET A 8 12.73 -0.84 5.42
CA MET A 8 11.39 -1.23 5.87
C MET A 8 10.58 0.00 6.29
N LYS A 9 11.18 0.89 7.08
CA LYS A 9 10.50 2.11 7.53
C LYS A 9 10.12 3.01 6.36
N ASP A 10 11.03 3.19 5.41
CA ASP A 10 10.77 3.99 4.21
C ASP A 10 9.68 3.38 3.36
N ALA A 11 9.71 2.06 3.18
CA ALA A 11 8.69 1.35 2.40
C ALA A 11 7.32 1.48 3.05
N MET A 12 7.23 1.33 4.37
CA MET A 12 5.97 1.45 5.10
C MET A 12 5.44 2.88 5.05
N LYS A 13 6.32 3.88 5.12
CA LYS A 13 5.94 5.28 5.02
C LYS A 13 5.39 5.60 3.63
N ASP A 14 6.06 5.13 2.59
CA ASP A 14 5.61 5.29 1.20
C ASP A 14 4.26 4.61 0.99
N LEU A 15 4.11 3.43 1.55
CA LEU A 15 2.87 2.66 1.47
C LEU A 15 1.71 3.41 2.11
N ALA A 16 1.94 4.00 3.28
CA ALA A 16 0.92 4.80 3.98
C ALA A 16 0.51 6.02 3.17
N ALA A 17 1.47 6.70 2.53
CA ALA A 17 1.18 7.85 1.68
C ALA A 17 0.33 7.45 0.48
N LYS A 18 0.67 6.33 -0.17
CA LYS A 18 -0.09 5.82 -1.31
C LYS A 18 -1.49 5.38 -0.91
N ARG A 19 -1.62 4.78 0.29
CA ARG A 19 -2.93 4.41 0.82
C ARG A 19 -3.82 5.65 0.99
N ASP A 20 -3.27 6.72 1.52
CA ASP A 20 -4.04 7.96 1.74
C ASP A 20 -4.47 8.57 0.41
N GLU A 21 -3.60 8.56 -0.61
CA GLU A 21 -3.96 9.03 -1.95
C GLU A 21 -5.11 8.19 -2.53
N LEU A 22 -5.01 6.88 -2.38
CA LEU A 22 -6.04 5.97 -2.89
C LEU A 22 -7.36 6.17 -2.17
N ARG A 23 -7.32 6.44 -0.85
CA ARG A 23 -8.53 6.73 -0.08
C ARG A 23 -9.27 7.93 -0.64
N VAL A 24 -8.55 9.00 -0.95
CA VAL A 24 -9.16 10.21 -1.51
C VAL A 24 -9.83 9.89 -2.84
N GLN A 25 -9.15 9.16 -3.71
CA GLN A 25 -9.68 8.78 -5.01
C GLN A 25 -10.85 7.79 -4.90
N ALA A 26 -10.74 6.81 -4.02
CA ALA A 26 -11.79 5.81 -3.81
C ALA A 26 -13.06 6.42 -3.22
N HIS A 27 -12.91 7.50 -2.46
CA HIS A 27 -14.05 8.21 -1.88
C HIS A 27 -14.96 8.78 -2.98
N LEU A 28 -14.38 9.14 -4.12
CA LEU A 28 -15.11 9.68 -5.27
C LEU A 28 -15.50 8.60 -6.27
N ALA A 29 -15.14 7.35 -6.01
CA ALA A 29 -15.32 6.24 -6.94
C ALA A 29 -16.43 5.29 -6.46
N LYS A 30 -16.70 4.28 -7.28
CA LYS A 30 -17.74 3.30 -7.00
C LYS A 30 -17.34 2.32 -5.88
N ALA A 31 -18.33 1.55 -5.43
CA ALA A 31 -18.18 0.58 -4.35
C ALA A 31 -17.03 -0.41 -4.58
N GLU A 32 -16.81 -0.82 -5.82
CA GLU A 32 -15.73 -1.75 -6.17
C GLU A 32 -14.36 -1.23 -5.77
N ALA A 33 -14.12 0.07 -6.00
CA ALA A 33 -12.86 0.71 -5.63
C ALA A 33 -12.69 0.73 -4.11
N LYS A 34 -13.78 0.94 -3.37
CA LYS A 34 -13.75 0.93 -1.91
C LYS A 34 -13.44 -0.45 -1.37
N GLU A 35 -13.99 -1.50 -1.99
CA GLU A 35 -13.72 -2.88 -1.61
C GLU A 35 -12.26 -3.24 -1.87
N GLU A 36 -11.73 -2.83 -3.02
CA GLU A 36 -10.33 -3.05 -3.38
C GLU A 36 -9.40 -2.34 -2.39
N LEU A 37 -9.74 -1.10 -2.04
CA LEU A 37 -8.99 -0.36 -1.04
C LEU A 37 -9.01 -1.05 0.32
N ALA A 38 -10.19 -1.51 0.76
CA ALA A 38 -10.31 -2.20 2.06
C ALA A 38 -9.43 -3.45 2.10
N ARG A 39 -9.37 -4.19 1.01
CA ARG A 39 -8.54 -5.38 0.90
C ARG A 39 -7.06 -5.03 1.02
N LEU A 40 -6.64 -3.98 0.34
CA LEU A 40 -5.24 -3.52 0.39
C LEU A 40 -4.90 -2.97 1.78
N GLU A 41 -5.82 -2.26 2.43
CA GLU A 41 -5.62 -1.77 3.78
C GLU A 41 -5.42 -2.91 4.78
N THR A 42 -6.16 -4.01 4.61
CA THR A 42 -5.98 -5.20 5.45
C THR A 42 -4.56 -5.75 5.28
N LYS A 43 -4.08 -5.82 4.06
CA LYS A 43 -2.71 -6.27 3.78
C LYS A 43 -1.67 -5.35 4.43
N ILE A 44 -1.90 -4.05 4.36
CA ILE A 44 -1.01 -3.06 4.96
C ILE A 44 -0.99 -3.22 6.49
N ASP A 45 -2.16 -3.41 7.10
CA ASP A 45 -2.27 -3.58 8.55
C ASP A 45 -1.55 -4.85 9.01
N GLU A 46 -1.72 -5.95 8.27
CA GLU A 46 -1.02 -7.21 8.57
C GLU A 46 0.49 -7.02 8.47
N LEU A 47 0.94 -6.33 7.45
CA LEU A 47 2.36 -6.08 7.24
C LEU A 47 2.93 -5.19 8.34
N ARG A 48 2.17 -4.17 8.74
CA ARG A 48 2.57 -3.26 9.83
C ARG A 48 2.71 -4.02 11.14
N ALA A 49 1.75 -4.90 11.45
CA ALA A 49 1.80 -5.71 12.65
C ALA A 49 3.04 -6.60 12.65
N ARG A 50 3.37 -7.17 11.50
CA ARG A 50 4.55 -8.01 11.35
C ARG A 50 5.84 -7.20 11.54
N ALA A 51 5.88 -5.99 10.98
CA ALA A 51 7.01 -5.09 11.14
C ALA A 51 7.22 -4.69 12.60
N ASP A 52 6.13 -4.41 13.31
CA ASP A 52 6.20 -4.03 14.72
C ASP A 52 6.71 -5.18 15.59
N LYS A 53 6.38 -6.41 15.24
CA LYS A 53 6.83 -7.59 15.97
C LYS A 53 8.28 -7.98 15.67
N ALA A 54 8.84 -7.49 14.57
CA ALA A 54 10.17 -7.91 14.13
C ALA A 54 11.29 -7.53 15.10
N GLY A 55 11.19 -6.37 15.74
CA GLY A 55 12.27 -5.86 16.60
C GLY A 55 13.51 -5.55 15.76
N ASP A 56 14.56 -5.09 16.45
CA ASP A 56 15.76 -4.60 15.79
C ASP A 56 16.69 -5.70 15.26
N HIS A 57 16.43 -6.94 15.64
CA HIS A 57 17.34 -8.05 15.32
C HIS A 57 16.81 -9.01 14.26
N ALA A 58 15.60 -8.80 13.79
CA ALA A 58 14.98 -9.70 12.83
C ALA A 58 15.14 -9.22 11.38
N GLN A 59 16.39 -9.22 10.89
CA GLN A 59 16.70 -8.75 9.54
C GLN A 59 15.91 -9.49 8.47
N ASP A 60 15.73 -10.80 8.64
CA ASP A 60 14.96 -11.59 7.67
C ASP A 60 13.52 -11.11 7.56
N VAL A 61 12.91 -10.77 8.69
CA VAL A 61 11.56 -10.25 8.72
C VAL A 61 11.50 -8.85 8.10
N MET A 62 12.47 -8.00 8.42
CA MET A 62 12.55 -6.65 7.83
C MET A 62 12.69 -6.71 6.32
N GLU A 63 13.53 -7.60 5.82
CA GLU A 63 13.70 -7.80 4.39
C GLU A 63 12.39 -8.25 3.74
N ASP A 64 11.73 -9.25 4.34
CA ASP A 64 10.46 -9.77 3.85
C ASP A 64 9.38 -8.70 3.84
N VAL A 65 9.26 -7.95 4.94
CA VAL A 65 8.29 -6.84 5.05
C VAL A 65 8.56 -5.79 3.98
N SER A 66 9.83 -5.41 3.78
CA SER A 66 10.21 -4.43 2.77
C SER A 66 9.81 -4.87 1.36
N LYS A 67 10.06 -6.14 1.03
CA LYS A 67 9.68 -6.71 -0.27
C LYS A 67 8.17 -6.73 -0.46
N LYS A 68 7.44 -7.17 0.56
CA LYS A 68 5.98 -7.21 0.51
C LYS A 68 5.38 -5.81 0.43
N ALA A 69 5.96 -4.85 1.14
CA ALA A 69 5.52 -3.46 1.07
C ALA A 69 5.66 -2.91 -0.35
N ASN A 70 6.75 -3.25 -1.04
CA ASN A 70 6.95 -2.83 -2.43
C ASN A 70 5.90 -3.45 -3.36
N ILE A 71 5.55 -4.72 -3.13
CA ILE A 71 4.51 -5.40 -3.91
C ILE A 71 3.15 -4.72 -3.69
N ILE A 72 2.81 -4.44 -2.44
CA ILE A 72 1.54 -3.77 -2.12
C ILE A 72 1.53 -2.36 -2.69
N ALA A 73 2.65 -1.64 -2.65
CA ALA A 73 2.75 -0.32 -3.26
C ALA A 73 2.48 -0.37 -4.77
N ALA A 74 2.96 -1.41 -5.44
CA ALA A 74 2.67 -1.61 -6.86
C ALA A 74 1.18 -1.88 -7.09
N GLU A 75 0.57 -2.70 -6.23
CA GLU A 75 -0.87 -2.95 -6.30
C GLU A 75 -1.68 -1.68 -6.08
N LEU A 76 -1.27 -0.83 -5.13
CA LEU A 76 -1.92 0.45 -4.89
C LEU A 76 -1.84 1.36 -6.11
N ARG A 77 -0.67 1.41 -6.77
CA ARG A 77 -0.51 2.21 -7.99
C ARG A 77 -1.41 1.71 -9.10
N GLU A 78 -1.51 0.40 -9.26
CA GLU A 78 -2.39 -0.20 -10.26
C GLU A 78 -3.85 0.12 -9.97
N SER A 79 -4.25 0.03 -8.69
CA SER A 79 -5.61 0.37 -8.28
C SER A 79 -5.91 1.83 -8.56
N MET A 80 -4.97 2.74 -8.24
CA MET A 80 -5.13 4.16 -8.51
C MET A 80 -5.28 4.42 -10.01
N ALA A 81 -4.46 3.76 -10.82
CA ALA A 81 -4.54 3.90 -12.27
C ALA A 81 -5.88 3.44 -12.81
N ARG A 82 -6.40 2.31 -12.32
CA ARG A 82 -7.71 1.80 -12.72
C ARG A 82 -8.84 2.73 -12.31
N ILE A 83 -8.76 3.27 -11.11
CA ILE A 83 -9.77 4.22 -10.62
C ILE A 83 -9.76 5.49 -11.46
N LYS A 84 -8.58 6.04 -11.74
CA LYS A 84 -8.45 7.23 -12.57
C LYS A 84 -9.00 6.99 -13.97
N GLU A 85 -8.71 5.83 -14.54
CA GLU A 85 -9.19 5.47 -15.87
C GLU A 85 -10.71 5.41 -15.92
N ARG A 86 -11.32 4.78 -14.90
CA ARG A 86 -12.78 4.70 -14.80
C ARG A 86 -13.42 6.07 -14.61
N MET A 87 -12.84 6.90 -13.75
CA MET A 87 -13.34 8.24 -13.52
C MET A 87 -13.26 9.07 -14.78
N LYS A 88 -12.18 8.95 -15.53
CA LYS A 88 -11.97 9.63 -16.79
C LYS A 88 -13.03 9.22 -17.82
N THR A 89 -13.30 7.93 -17.91
CA THR A 89 -14.30 7.40 -18.84
C THR A 89 -15.71 7.86 -18.47
N GLU A 90 -16.04 7.84 -17.17
CA GLU A 90 -17.36 8.25 -16.70
C GLU A 90 -17.54 9.75 -16.71
N GLY A 91 -16.44 10.50 -16.53
CA GLY A 91 -16.46 11.94 -16.49
C GLY A 91 -16.58 12.63 -17.85
N THR A 92 -16.42 11.88 -18.93
CA THR A 92 -16.45 12.45 -20.28
C THR A 92 -17.85 12.51 -20.91
N LYS A 93 -18.86 12.33 -20.14
CA LYS A 93 -20.24 12.45 -20.65
C LYS A 93 -20.68 13.88 -20.81
#